data_cb1dd1ccfd3174ba71d51e740573b18e
#
_entry.id   cb1dd1ccfd3174ba71d51e740573b18e
#
_cell.length_a   1.000
_cell.length_b   1.000
_cell.length_c   1.000
_cell.angle_alpha   90.00
_cell.angle_beta   90.00
_cell.angle_gamma   90.00
#
_symmetry.space_group_name_H-M   'P 1'
#
loop_
_entity.id
_entity.type
_entity.pdbx_description
1 polymer ?
#
loop_
_entity_poly.entity_id
_entity_poly.type
_entity_poly.pdbx_seq_one_letter_code
_entity_poly.pdbx_strand_id
1 'polypeptide(L)'
;MTSAEQVSCLIIGSGPAGYTAAIYASRAGLNPVLYQGIQPGGQLTITTEVENYPGYPDGIQGPDMMVHFEKQAARMGADIRYGLATAVDFTGPVHRVQIDEEKWIEAQSVIICTGASAKWLGLESEQRLNGHGVSACAVCDGFFFRGQDVAVVGGGDTAAEEATYLAKLCKTVHLIVRRDELRASKAMQERVFRTPNLVVHWNSSTDEILGKDQVEGVRLRNNLDGTLSEIPVQGFFVAIGHSPNTALFKGQLDMDETGYLLTVPGTTRTNLEGVFAAGDAQDKMYRQAVTAAGSGCMAALDAQRFLEQQSAVSALIGFRAIIFGYVDNIQGIPPPIWRGQV
;
A
#
# COMPACT_ATOMS: atom_id res chain seq x y z
N MET A 1 -14.15 32.75 -1.52
CA MET A 1 -13.43 31.51 -1.13
C MET A 1 -14.49 30.42 -1.07
N THR A 2 -14.44 29.44 -1.95
CA THR A 2 -15.33 28.26 -1.86
C THR A 2 -15.00 27.53 -0.57
N SER A 3 -16.03 27.24 0.25
CA SER A 3 -15.83 26.42 1.47
C SER A 3 -15.25 25.07 1.08
N ALA A 4 -14.31 24.54 1.87
CA ALA A 4 -13.79 23.22 1.66
C ALA A 4 -14.92 22.17 1.71
N GLU A 5 -14.86 21.17 0.85
CA GLU A 5 -15.81 20.05 0.88
C GLU A 5 -15.58 19.23 2.14
N GLN A 6 -16.65 18.92 2.89
CA GLN A 6 -16.58 18.12 4.11
C GLN A 6 -17.04 16.68 3.85
N VAL A 7 -16.26 15.72 4.31
CA VAL A 7 -16.55 14.29 4.18
C VAL A 7 -16.32 13.55 5.51
N SER A 8 -17.08 12.49 5.76
CA SER A 8 -16.90 11.68 6.97
C SER A 8 -15.66 10.82 6.89
N CYS A 9 -15.45 10.18 5.72
CA CYS A 9 -14.35 9.25 5.48
C CYS A 9 -13.73 9.50 4.11
N LEU A 10 -12.46 9.88 4.09
CA LEU A 10 -11.69 10.06 2.86
C LEU A 10 -10.70 8.90 2.69
N ILE A 11 -10.67 8.30 1.50
CA ILE A 11 -9.75 7.21 1.15
C ILE A 11 -8.80 7.71 0.06
N ILE A 12 -7.49 7.58 0.28
CA ILE A 12 -6.46 8.02 -0.66
C ILE A 12 -5.79 6.80 -1.28
N GLY A 13 -6.04 6.56 -2.56
CA GLY A 13 -5.52 5.43 -3.33
C GLY A 13 -6.56 4.34 -3.59
N SER A 14 -6.45 3.71 -4.77
CA SER A 14 -7.45 2.80 -5.35
C SER A 14 -6.94 1.38 -5.62
N GLY A 15 -5.84 0.98 -4.99
CA GLY A 15 -5.39 -0.41 -5.01
C GLY A 15 -6.34 -1.34 -4.24
N PRO A 16 -6.01 -2.63 -4.09
CA PRO A 16 -6.83 -3.59 -3.35
C PRO A 16 -7.21 -3.12 -1.94
N ALA A 17 -6.30 -2.41 -1.24
CA ALA A 17 -6.59 -1.83 0.06
C ALA A 17 -7.68 -0.75 -0.01
N GLY A 18 -7.55 0.20 -0.95
CA GLY A 18 -8.47 1.34 -1.07
C GLY A 18 -9.89 0.92 -1.46
N TYR A 19 -10.03 0.10 -2.49
CA TYR A 19 -11.37 -0.38 -2.88
C TYR A 19 -12.00 -1.27 -1.80
N THR A 20 -11.19 -2.09 -1.10
CA THR A 20 -11.73 -2.90 0.01
C THR A 20 -12.16 -1.99 1.17
N ALA A 21 -11.36 -0.98 1.53
CA ALA A 21 -11.75 0.01 2.52
C ALA A 21 -13.05 0.72 2.13
N ALA A 22 -13.19 1.13 0.86
CA ALA A 22 -14.39 1.77 0.34
C ALA A 22 -15.63 0.88 0.44
N ILE A 23 -15.51 -0.43 0.12
CA ILE A 23 -16.60 -1.39 0.27
C ILE A 23 -17.07 -1.47 1.72
N TYR A 24 -16.15 -1.64 2.67
CA TYR A 24 -16.50 -1.80 4.09
C TYR A 24 -17.00 -0.49 4.71
N ALA A 25 -16.39 0.65 4.39
CA ALA A 25 -16.82 1.96 4.86
C ALA A 25 -18.24 2.30 4.32
N SER A 26 -18.53 2.01 3.06
CA SER A 26 -19.87 2.18 2.49
C SER A 26 -20.92 1.32 3.19
N ARG A 27 -20.59 0.05 3.46
CA ARG A 27 -21.49 -0.87 4.17
C ARG A 27 -21.73 -0.44 5.64
N ALA A 28 -20.78 0.28 6.23
CA ALA A 28 -20.92 0.88 7.55
C ALA A 28 -21.65 2.23 7.54
N GLY A 29 -22.10 2.72 6.39
CA GLY A 29 -22.82 3.98 6.25
C GLY A 29 -21.95 5.24 6.38
N LEU A 30 -20.62 5.10 6.20
CA LEU A 30 -19.69 6.23 6.34
C LEU A 30 -19.66 7.13 5.11
N ASN A 31 -20.35 6.79 4.02
CA ASN A 31 -20.37 7.52 2.76
C ASN A 31 -18.94 7.92 2.29
N PRO A 32 -18.04 6.95 2.07
CA PRO A 32 -16.65 7.25 1.78
C PRO A 32 -16.49 7.93 0.43
N VAL A 33 -15.58 8.91 0.38
CA VAL A 33 -15.05 9.47 -0.85
C VAL A 33 -13.67 8.88 -1.08
N LEU A 34 -13.43 8.27 -2.25
CA LEU A 34 -12.15 7.69 -2.61
C LEU A 34 -11.54 8.45 -3.79
N TYR A 35 -10.30 8.93 -3.63
CA TYR A 35 -9.50 9.48 -4.71
C TYR A 35 -8.51 8.44 -5.24
N GLN A 36 -8.58 8.15 -6.56
CA GLN A 36 -7.89 7.02 -7.18
C GLN A 36 -6.37 7.23 -7.35
N GLY A 37 -5.91 8.49 -7.37
CA GLY A 37 -4.52 8.82 -7.70
C GLY A 37 -4.24 8.76 -9.21
N ILE A 38 -2.95 8.76 -9.57
CA ILE A 38 -2.49 8.78 -10.97
C ILE A 38 -2.63 7.42 -11.68
N GLN A 39 -2.76 6.34 -10.92
CA GLN A 39 -2.88 4.98 -11.45
C GLN A 39 -4.09 4.28 -10.82
N PRO A 40 -5.31 4.50 -11.37
CA PRO A 40 -6.52 3.86 -10.89
C PRO A 40 -6.39 2.33 -10.87
N GLY A 41 -6.68 1.70 -9.71
CA GLY A 41 -6.50 0.27 -9.49
C GLY A 41 -5.10 -0.13 -8.96
N GLY A 42 -4.12 0.80 -8.97
CA GLY A 42 -2.80 0.59 -8.40
C GLY A 42 -1.95 -0.44 -9.15
N GLN A 43 -1.01 -1.10 -8.45
CA GLN A 43 0.00 -1.96 -9.05
C GLN A 43 -0.55 -3.15 -9.84
N LEU A 44 -1.73 -3.66 -9.51
CA LEU A 44 -2.33 -4.77 -10.25
C LEU A 44 -2.74 -4.41 -11.68
N THR A 45 -2.89 -3.14 -12.00
CA THR A 45 -3.23 -2.72 -13.37
C THR A 45 -2.07 -2.80 -14.36
N ILE A 46 -0.85 -3.02 -13.87
CA ILE A 46 0.36 -3.19 -14.68
C ILE A 46 0.93 -4.61 -14.56
N THR A 47 0.22 -5.54 -13.91
CA THR A 47 0.57 -6.96 -13.90
C THR A 47 -0.29 -7.74 -14.90
N THR A 48 0.13 -8.95 -15.21
CA THR A 48 -0.60 -9.87 -16.10
C THR A 48 -1.59 -10.69 -15.31
N GLU A 49 -1.39 -11.97 -15.21
CA GLU A 49 -2.29 -12.92 -14.55
C GLU A 49 -2.08 -12.94 -13.03
N VAL A 50 -3.17 -12.94 -12.28
CA VAL A 50 -3.20 -13.05 -10.82
C VAL A 50 -3.85 -14.38 -10.47
N GLU A 51 -3.05 -15.34 -10.00
CA GLU A 51 -3.50 -16.69 -9.62
C GLU A 51 -3.60 -16.89 -8.09
N ASN A 52 -3.02 -15.97 -7.33
CA ASN A 52 -2.87 -16.10 -5.88
C ASN A 52 -3.88 -15.28 -5.06
N TYR A 53 -4.93 -14.74 -5.69
CA TYR A 53 -6.02 -14.07 -4.98
C TYR A 53 -7.23 -15.02 -4.86
N PRO A 54 -7.65 -15.37 -3.63
CA PRO A 54 -8.79 -16.29 -3.44
C PRO A 54 -10.07 -15.76 -4.05
N GLY A 55 -10.80 -16.61 -4.76
CA GLY A 55 -12.05 -16.27 -5.43
C GLY A 55 -11.96 -16.33 -6.95
N TYR A 56 -10.77 -16.48 -7.51
CA TYR A 56 -10.51 -16.63 -8.94
C TYR A 56 -9.80 -17.97 -9.22
N PRO A 57 -10.55 -19.08 -9.30
CA PRO A 57 -9.95 -20.42 -9.41
C PRO A 57 -9.20 -20.65 -10.73
N ASP A 58 -9.55 -19.92 -11.77
CA ASP A 58 -8.93 -19.99 -13.11
C ASP A 58 -7.95 -18.82 -13.37
N GLY A 59 -7.53 -18.10 -12.31
CA GLY A 59 -6.80 -16.86 -12.44
C GLY A 59 -7.64 -15.69 -12.97
N ILE A 60 -7.09 -14.51 -12.99
CA ILE A 60 -7.70 -13.30 -13.57
C ILE A 60 -6.61 -12.32 -13.99
N GLN A 61 -6.83 -11.59 -15.06
CA GLN A 61 -5.94 -10.48 -15.41
C GLN A 61 -6.02 -9.37 -14.34
N GLY A 62 -4.87 -8.86 -13.92
CA GLY A 62 -4.80 -7.83 -12.88
C GLY A 62 -5.68 -6.61 -13.14
N PRO A 63 -5.68 -6.03 -14.36
CA PRO A 63 -6.59 -4.95 -14.72
C PRO A 63 -8.07 -5.29 -14.57
N ASP A 64 -8.49 -6.50 -15.00
CA ASP A 64 -9.89 -6.93 -14.91
C ASP A 64 -10.31 -7.12 -13.45
N MET A 65 -9.43 -7.67 -12.62
CA MET A 65 -9.66 -7.79 -11.18
C MET A 65 -9.92 -6.43 -10.54
N MET A 66 -9.14 -5.42 -10.92
CA MET A 66 -9.30 -4.07 -10.34
C MET A 66 -10.57 -3.37 -10.83
N VAL A 67 -11.00 -3.64 -12.06
CA VAL A 67 -12.33 -3.21 -12.56
C VAL A 67 -13.46 -3.87 -11.75
N HIS A 68 -13.32 -5.14 -11.35
CA HIS A 68 -14.30 -5.80 -10.49
C HIS A 68 -14.35 -5.15 -9.09
N PHE A 69 -13.21 -4.82 -8.51
CA PHE A 69 -13.14 -4.17 -7.19
C PHE A 69 -13.77 -2.78 -7.21
N GLU A 70 -13.45 -1.97 -8.23
CA GLU A 70 -14.05 -0.65 -8.43
C GLU A 70 -15.58 -0.71 -8.55
N LYS A 71 -16.08 -1.59 -9.46
CA LYS A 71 -17.52 -1.80 -9.63
C LYS A 71 -18.21 -2.24 -8.35
N GLN A 72 -17.54 -3.10 -7.56
CA GLN A 72 -18.10 -3.54 -6.28
C GLN A 72 -18.14 -2.39 -5.28
N ALA A 73 -17.09 -1.58 -5.16
CA ALA A 73 -17.05 -0.42 -4.27
C ALA A 73 -18.11 0.63 -4.65
N ALA A 74 -18.23 0.96 -5.93
CA ALA A 74 -19.26 1.87 -6.46
C ALA A 74 -20.68 1.34 -6.19
N ARG A 75 -20.93 0.05 -6.41
CA ARG A 75 -22.23 -0.58 -6.12
C ARG A 75 -22.61 -0.55 -4.63
N MET A 76 -21.60 -0.54 -3.73
CA MET A 76 -21.82 -0.38 -2.29
C MET A 76 -22.07 1.06 -1.85
N GLY A 77 -21.90 2.03 -2.74
CA GLY A 77 -22.18 3.45 -2.49
C GLY A 77 -20.94 4.30 -2.23
N ALA A 78 -19.74 3.81 -2.53
CA ALA A 78 -18.54 4.63 -2.47
C ALA A 78 -18.55 5.68 -3.60
N ASP A 79 -18.23 6.93 -3.26
CA ASP A 79 -17.99 8.00 -4.23
C ASP A 79 -16.54 7.93 -4.71
N ILE A 80 -16.34 7.36 -5.88
CA ILE A 80 -15.02 7.11 -6.48
C ILE A 80 -14.71 8.24 -7.46
N ARG A 81 -13.59 8.92 -7.22
CA ARG A 81 -13.20 10.12 -7.96
C ARG A 81 -11.79 10.02 -8.52
N TYR A 82 -11.57 10.60 -9.68
CA TYR A 82 -10.23 10.88 -10.18
C TYR A 82 -9.62 12.05 -9.40
N GLY A 83 -8.32 12.06 -9.28
CA GLY A 83 -7.55 13.12 -8.63
C GLY A 83 -6.41 12.57 -7.77
N LEU A 84 -5.39 13.39 -7.60
CA LEU A 84 -4.19 13.09 -6.84
C LEU A 84 -4.16 13.91 -5.57
N ALA A 85 -3.94 13.28 -4.42
CA ALA A 85 -3.62 13.99 -3.19
C ALA A 85 -2.23 14.61 -3.31
N THR A 86 -2.14 15.94 -3.21
CA THR A 86 -0.91 16.72 -3.44
C THR A 86 -0.35 17.38 -2.18
N ALA A 87 -1.20 17.63 -1.18
CA ALA A 87 -0.78 18.11 0.14
C ALA A 87 -1.72 17.60 1.23
N VAL A 88 -1.23 17.53 2.46
CA VAL A 88 -2.03 17.20 3.64
C VAL A 88 -1.73 18.16 4.79
N ASP A 89 -2.74 18.41 5.61
CA ASP A 89 -2.63 19.12 6.88
C ASP A 89 -3.48 18.38 7.92
N PHE A 90 -2.80 17.66 8.80
CA PHE A 90 -3.40 16.87 9.88
C PHE A 90 -3.20 17.50 11.25
N THR A 91 -2.79 18.78 11.31
CA THR A 91 -2.50 19.48 12.56
C THR A 91 -3.75 19.99 13.27
N GLY A 92 -4.87 20.12 12.54
CA GLY A 92 -6.15 20.63 13.06
C GLY A 92 -7.06 19.50 13.59
N PRO A 93 -8.22 19.90 14.13
CA PRO A 93 -9.26 18.96 14.62
C PRO A 93 -9.96 18.21 13.47
N VAL A 94 -9.80 18.66 12.25
CA VAL A 94 -10.30 18.06 11.01
C VAL A 94 -9.14 17.89 10.06
N HIS A 95 -9.03 16.72 9.46
CA HIS A 95 -7.96 16.39 8.53
C HIS A 95 -8.22 17.04 7.18
N ARG A 96 -7.21 17.72 6.64
CA ARG A 96 -7.31 18.39 5.34
C ARG A 96 -6.39 17.73 4.33
N VAL A 97 -6.94 17.46 3.15
CA VAL A 97 -6.22 16.87 2.02
C VAL A 97 -6.46 17.72 0.78
N GLN A 98 -5.40 18.16 0.13
CA GLN A 98 -5.48 18.88 -1.12
C GLN A 98 -5.47 17.91 -2.29
N ILE A 99 -6.37 18.12 -3.24
CA ILE A 99 -6.48 17.33 -4.46
C ILE A 99 -6.10 18.20 -5.66
N ASP A 100 -5.19 17.69 -6.49
CA ASP A 100 -4.73 18.28 -7.76
C ASP A 100 -4.21 19.72 -7.62
N GLU A 101 -3.65 20.07 -6.44
CA GLU A 101 -3.20 21.43 -6.09
C GLU A 101 -4.31 22.49 -6.09
N GLU A 102 -5.58 22.09 -6.29
CA GLU A 102 -6.70 23.00 -6.49
C GLU A 102 -7.62 23.08 -5.27
N LYS A 103 -8.19 21.95 -4.82
CA LYS A 103 -9.22 21.94 -3.80
C LYS A 103 -8.79 21.23 -2.52
N TRP A 104 -9.22 21.76 -1.38
CA TRP A 104 -9.10 21.13 -0.09
C TRP A 104 -10.36 20.36 0.27
N ILE A 105 -10.17 19.13 0.74
CA ILE A 105 -11.20 18.29 1.34
C ILE A 105 -10.94 18.26 2.84
N GLU A 106 -11.98 18.49 3.64
CA GLU A 106 -11.97 18.36 5.08
C GLU A 106 -12.63 17.03 5.47
N ALA A 107 -11.86 16.14 6.09
CA ALA A 107 -12.30 14.79 6.43
C ALA A 107 -12.27 14.57 7.94
N GLN A 108 -13.31 13.92 8.49
CA GLN A 108 -13.32 13.49 9.88
C GLN A 108 -12.40 12.29 10.10
N SER A 109 -12.25 11.43 9.09
CA SER A 109 -11.29 10.33 9.08
C SER A 109 -10.64 10.18 7.70
N VAL A 110 -9.36 9.73 7.69
CA VAL A 110 -8.59 9.51 6.47
C VAL A 110 -8.00 8.09 6.49
N ILE A 111 -8.18 7.35 5.40
CA ILE A 111 -7.57 6.03 5.19
C ILE A 111 -6.54 6.15 4.06
N ILE A 112 -5.28 5.91 4.37
CA ILE A 112 -4.16 6.01 3.45
C ILE A 112 -3.92 4.63 2.84
N CYS A 113 -4.16 4.52 1.51
CA CYS A 113 -4.02 3.30 0.71
C CYS A 113 -3.14 3.55 -0.52
N THR A 114 -2.14 4.42 -0.41
CA THR A 114 -1.30 4.88 -1.53
C THR A 114 -0.34 3.82 -2.05
N GLY A 115 -0.17 2.72 -1.32
CA GLY A 115 0.65 1.59 -1.74
C GLY A 115 2.16 1.86 -1.76
N ALA A 116 2.88 1.03 -2.50
CA ALA A 116 4.32 1.15 -2.75
C ALA A 116 4.61 0.84 -4.22
N SER A 117 5.70 1.41 -4.73
CA SER A 117 6.18 1.18 -6.09
C SER A 117 7.46 0.35 -6.06
N ALA A 118 7.58 -0.63 -6.95
CA ALA A 118 8.83 -1.35 -7.15
C ALA A 118 9.91 -0.38 -7.65
N LYS A 119 11.14 -0.61 -7.21
CA LYS A 119 12.30 0.07 -7.76
C LYS A 119 12.78 -0.70 -8.99
N TRP A 120 13.09 0.05 -10.05
CA TRP A 120 13.53 -0.48 -11.32
C TRP A 120 14.99 -0.11 -11.60
N LEU A 121 15.66 -0.84 -12.49
CA LEU A 121 17.03 -0.54 -12.91
C LEU A 121 17.07 0.67 -13.84
N GLY A 122 15.95 0.98 -14.51
CA GLY A 122 15.82 2.05 -15.48
C GLY A 122 16.32 1.69 -16.88
N LEU A 123 16.38 0.40 -17.20
CA LEU A 123 16.77 -0.08 -18.53
C LEU A 123 15.58 -0.06 -19.49
N GLU A 124 15.81 0.31 -20.74
CA GLU A 124 14.77 0.27 -21.77
C GLU A 124 14.24 -1.17 -21.98
N SER A 125 15.14 -2.16 -21.96
CA SER A 125 14.78 -3.58 -22.06
C SER A 125 13.94 -4.07 -20.88
N GLU A 126 14.17 -3.53 -19.67
CA GLU A 126 13.36 -3.82 -18.49
C GLU A 126 11.91 -3.35 -18.69
N GLN A 127 11.73 -2.11 -19.17
CA GLN A 127 10.40 -1.56 -19.42
C GLN A 127 9.67 -2.31 -20.54
N ARG A 128 10.36 -2.64 -21.62
CA ARG A 128 9.81 -3.35 -22.76
C ARG A 128 9.33 -4.75 -22.43
N LEU A 129 10.05 -5.46 -21.56
CA LEU A 129 9.79 -6.84 -21.19
C LEU A 129 9.04 -6.98 -19.86
N ASN A 130 8.59 -5.88 -19.26
CA ASN A 130 7.79 -5.92 -18.05
C ASN A 130 6.47 -6.68 -18.29
N GLY A 131 6.18 -7.69 -17.45
CA GLY A 131 5.07 -8.62 -17.64
C GLY A 131 5.30 -9.69 -18.73
N HIS A 132 6.41 -9.61 -19.45
CA HIS A 132 6.81 -10.57 -20.48
C HIS A 132 8.09 -11.34 -20.07
N GLY A 133 8.18 -11.69 -18.79
CA GLY A 133 9.33 -12.37 -18.19
C GLY A 133 10.12 -11.49 -17.23
N VAL A 134 9.92 -10.17 -17.22
CA VAL A 134 10.45 -9.26 -16.19
C VAL A 134 9.39 -9.03 -15.13
N SER A 135 9.76 -9.24 -13.85
CA SER A 135 8.89 -9.06 -12.69
C SER A 135 9.65 -8.41 -11.52
N ALA A 136 8.92 -7.81 -10.59
CA ALA A 136 9.45 -7.31 -9.31
C ALA A 136 8.86 -8.08 -8.10
N CYS A 137 8.24 -9.25 -8.33
CA CYS A 137 7.61 -10.05 -7.28
C CYS A 137 7.77 -11.55 -7.56
N ALA A 138 8.74 -12.18 -6.92
CA ALA A 138 8.96 -13.62 -7.07
C ALA A 138 7.81 -14.49 -6.56
N VAL A 139 7.12 -14.05 -5.50
CA VAL A 139 5.96 -14.77 -4.94
C VAL A 139 4.75 -14.70 -5.87
N CYS A 140 4.63 -13.59 -6.65
CA CYS A 140 3.55 -13.42 -7.62
C CYS A 140 3.78 -14.32 -8.86
N ASP A 141 4.95 -14.19 -9.47
CA ASP A 141 5.19 -14.66 -10.83
C ASP A 141 6.13 -15.86 -10.91
N GLY A 142 6.80 -16.22 -9.80
CA GLY A 142 7.80 -17.29 -9.79
C GLY A 142 7.26 -18.66 -10.22
N PHE A 143 5.98 -18.92 -10.02
CA PHE A 143 5.33 -20.17 -10.41
C PHE A 143 5.34 -20.38 -11.93
N PHE A 144 5.22 -19.33 -12.72
CA PHE A 144 5.25 -19.39 -14.20
C PHE A 144 6.60 -19.86 -14.77
N PHE A 145 7.68 -19.76 -13.97
CA PHE A 145 9.06 -20.15 -14.35
C PHE A 145 9.48 -21.49 -13.76
N ARG A 146 8.54 -22.32 -13.35
CA ARG A 146 8.82 -23.62 -12.77
C ARG A 146 9.66 -24.51 -13.72
N GLY A 147 10.79 -24.99 -13.21
CA GLY A 147 11.71 -25.82 -13.98
C GLY A 147 12.56 -25.09 -15.01
N GLN A 148 12.47 -23.76 -15.09
CA GLN A 148 13.25 -22.90 -15.99
C GLN A 148 14.43 -22.23 -15.26
N ASP A 149 15.32 -21.63 -16.03
CA ASP A 149 16.43 -20.84 -15.51
C ASP A 149 15.98 -19.37 -15.38
N VAL A 150 16.25 -18.72 -14.23
CA VAL A 150 15.85 -17.33 -13.96
C VAL A 150 17.00 -16.53 -13.39
N ALA A 151 16.95 -15.22 -13.55
CA ALA A 151 17.86 -14.27 -12.91
C ALA A 151 17.13 -13.40 -11.87
N VAL A 152 17.83 -13.08 -10.78
CA VAL A 152 17.39 -12.16 -9.74
C VAL A 152 18.47 -11.09 -9.59
N VAL A 153 18.12 -9.82 -9.67
CA VAL A 153 19.05 -8.72 -9.43
C VAL A 153 18.83 -8.10 -8.06
N GLY A 154 19.87 -8.04 -7.26
CA GLY A 154 19.85 -7.44 -5.92
C GLY A 154 20.88 -8.04 -4.99
N GLY A 155 21.09 -7.45 -3.84
CA GLY A 155 22.08 -7.92 -2.84
C GLY A 155 21.64 -7.74 -1.39
N GLY A 156 20.40 -7.32 -1.14
CA GLY A 156 19.79 -7.22 0.18
C GLY A 156 18.95 -8.43 0.56
N ASP A 157 18.28 -8.36 1.75
CA ASP A 157 17.42 -9.44 2.24
C ASP A 157 16.34 -9.82 1.24
N THR A 158 15.67 -8.85 0.63
CA THR A 158 14.64 -9.10 -0.40
C THR A 158 15.17 -9.96 -1.54
N ALA A 159 16.36 -9.63 -2.08
CA ALA A 159 16.95 -10.41 -3.17
C ALA A 159 17.33 -11.84 -2.74
N ALA A 160 17.84 -11.99 -1.52
CA ALA A 160 18.17 -13.30 -0.96
C ALA A 160 16.92 -14.15 -0.69
N GLU A 161 15.84 -13.54 -0.19
CA GLU A 161 14.54 -14.20 0.00
C GLU A 161 13.93 -14.64 -1.33
N GLU A 162 13.84 -13.73 -2.30
CA GLU A 162 13.28 -14.03 -3.61
C GLU A 162 14.10 -15.08 -4.36
N ALA A 163 15.42 -14.97 -4.37
CA ALA A 163 16.29 -15.97 -5.00
C ALA A 163 16.16 -17.35 -4.37
N THR A 164 16.11 -17.44 -3.04
CA THR A 164 15.92 -18.73 -2.34
C THR A 164 14.50 -19.27 -2.45
N TYR A 165 13.49 -18.41 -2.63
CA TYR A 165 12.13 -18.83 -2.97
C TYR A 165 12.08 -19.43 -4.37
N LEU A 166 12.57 -18.70 -5.37
CA LEU A 166 12.63 -19.15 -6.77
C LEU A 166 13.43 -20.45 -6.93
N ALA A 167 14.49 -20.64 -6.16
CA ALA A 167 15.29 -21.87 -6.19
C ALA A 167 14.50 -23.14 -5.84
N LYS A 168 13.34 -23.01 -5.16
CA LYS A 168 12.44 -24.14 -4.89
C LYS A 168 11.58 -24.52 -6.10
N LEU A 169 11.41 -23.61 -7.04
CA LEU A 169 10.54 -23.73 -8.21
C LEU A 169 11.32 -23.92 -9.49
N CYS A 170 12.39 -23.15 -9.65
CA CYS A 170 13.18 -23.02 -10.87
C CYS A 170 14.33 -24.05 -10.92
N LYS A 171 14.82 -24.29 -12.13
CA LYS A 171 15.96 -25.22 -12.35
C LYS A 171 17.26 -24.58 -11.85
N THR A 172 17.54 -23.34 -12.24
CA THR A 172 18.70 -22.57 -11.80
C THR A 172 18.27 -21.13 -11.51
N VAL A 173 18.81 -20.54 -10.45
CA VAL A 173 18.61 -19.12 -10.12
C VAL A 173 19.97 -18.41 -10.17
N HIS A 174 20.08 -17.41 -11.02
CA HIS A 174 21.27 -16.57 -11.17
C HIS A 174 21.07 -15.28 -10.36
N LEU A 175 21.75 -15.15 -9.20
CA LEU A 175 21.70 -13.97 -8.36
C LEU A 175 22.79 -12.97 -8.78
N ILE A 176 22.37 -11.82 -9.32
CA ILE A 176 23.26 -10.76 -9.85
C ILE A 176 23.52 -9.73 -8.75
N VAL A 177 24.79 -9.60 -8.32
CA VAL A 177 25.18 -8.74 -7.20
C VAL A 177 26.25 -7.74 -7.66
N ARG A 178 25.99 -6.45 -7.48
CA ARG A 178 26.88 -5.35 -7.94
C ARG A 178 28.25 -5.32 -7.25
N ARG A 179 28.36 -5.91 -6.06
CA ARG A 179 29.55 -5.92 -5.20
C ARG A 179 30.07 -7.36 -5.06
N ASP A 180 31.16 -7.50 -4.35
CA ASP A 180 31.76 -8.76 -3.95
C ASP A 180 31.13 -9.38 -2.69
N GLU A 181 30.10 -8.71 -2.12
CA GLU A 181 29.39 -9.16 -0.92
C GLU A 181 27.89 -8.87 -0.99
N LEU A 182 27.11 -9.66 -0.26
CA LEU A 182 25.70 -9.40 0.00
C LEU A 182 25.54 -8.45 1.20
N ARG A 183 24.59 -7.52 1.09
CA ARG A 183 24.14 -6.66 2.20
C ARG A 183 23.04 -7.33 3.04
N ALA A 184 22.58 -8.50 2.64
CA ALA A 184 21.58 -9.28 3.35
C ALA A 184 22.09 -9.66 4.76
N SER A 185 21.17 -9.97 5.66
CA SER A 185 21.49 -10.51 7.00
C SER A 185 22.32 -11.79 6.90
N LYS A 186 23.14 -12.07 7.91
CA LYS A 186 24.00 -13.29 7.92
C LYS A 186 23.20 -14.56 7.71
N ALA A 187 22.01 -14.66 8.34
CA ALA A 187 21.13 -15.81 8.17
C ALA A 187 20.67 -15.98 6.71
N MET A 188 20.36 -14.89 6.01
CA MET A 188 19.98 -14.94 4.61
C MET A 188 21.16 -15.25 3.69
N GLN A 189 22.35 -14.72 3.98
CA GLN A 189 23.58 -15.07 3.27
C GLN A 189 23.87 -16.59 3.34
N GLU A 190 23.80 -17.17 4.55
CA GLU A 190 23.96 -18.60 4.73
C GLU A 190 22.95 -19.43 3.94
N ARG A 191 21.69 -18.97 3.89
CA ARG A 191 20.65 -19.64 3.10
C ARG A 191 20.98 -19.61 1.61
N VAL A 192 21.40 -18.45 1.08
CA VAL A 192 21.84 -18.30 -0.32
C VAL A 192 22.95 -19.30 -0.63
N PHE A 193 24.01 -19.33 0.19
CA PHE A 193 25.18 -20.18 -0.07
C PHE A 193 24.92 -21.69 0.12
N ARG A 194 23.90 -22.07 0.89
CA ARG A 194 23.48 -23.48 1.04
C ARG A 194 22.51 -23.95 -0.04
N THR A 195 22.00 -23.06 -0.88
CA THR A 195 21.03 -23.40 -1.92
C THR A 195 21.75 -23.91 -3.17
N PRO A 196 21.63 -25.19 -3.54
CA PRO A 196 22.56 -25.83 -4.49
C PRO A 196 22.38 -25.38 -5.95
N ASN A 197 21.18 -24.92 -6.32
CA ASN A 197 20.84 -24.43 -7.67
C ASN A 197 20.82 -22.90 -7.76
N LEU A 198 21.46 -22.20 -6.80
CA LEU A 198 21.59 -20.76 -6.80
C LEU A 198 23.05 -20.39 -7.11
N VAL A 199 23.25 -19.67 -8.21
CA VAL A 199 24.56 -19.22 -8.70
C VAL A 199 24.69 -17.73 -8.49
N VAL A 200 25.70 -17.27 -7.74
CA VAL A 200 25.92 -15.85 -7.47
C VAL A 200 26.92 -15.26 -8.47
N HIS A 201 26.53 -14.19 -9.16
CA HIS A 201 27.37 -13.42 -10.06
C HIS A 201 27.80 -12.13 -9.34
N TRP A 202 29.00 -12.18 -8.77
CA TRP A 202 29.61 -11.06 -8.04
C TRP A 202 30.14 -9.97 -8.97
N ASN A 203 30.22 -8.75 -8.45
CA ASN A 203 30.72 -7.59 -9.17
C ASN A 203 30.07 -7.40 -10.54
N SER A 204 28.79 -7.76 -10.65
CA SER A 204 28.06 -7.78 -11.91
C SER A 204 26.84 -6.87 -11.86
N SER A 205 26.65 -6.09 -12.91
CA SER A 205 25.46 -5.28 -13.15
C SER A 205 24.75 -5.78 -14.39
N THR A 206 23.43 -5.66 -14.41
CA THR A 206 22.63 -5.91 -15.62
C THR A 206 22.92 -4.82 -16.64
N ASP A 207 23.39 -5.19 -17.81
CA ASP A 207 23.62 -4.29 -18.94
C ASP A 207 22.38 -4.21 -19.81
N GLU A 208 21.79 -5.37 -20.15
CA GLU A 208 20.58 -5.49 -20.96
C GLU A 208 19.81 -6.77 -20.61
N ILE A 209 18.50 -6.73 -20.68
CA ILE A 209 17.65 -7.93 -20.65
C ILE A 209 17.36 -8.29 -22.11
N LEU A 210 17.76 -9.50 -22.50
CA LEU A 210 17.73 -9.98 -23.88
C LEU A 210 16.37 -10.62 -24.19
N GLY A 211 15.93 -10.46 -25.43
CA GLY A 211 14.70 -11.01 -25.94
C GLY A 211 13.87 -9.94 -26.67
N LYS A 212 13.00 -10.37 -27.56
CA LYS A 212 12.14 -9.49 -28.33
C LYS A 212 10.76 -9.35 -27.71
N ASP A 213 10.05 -10.45 -27.59
CA ASP A 213 8.68 -10.51 -27.13
C ASP A 213 8.58 -11.06 -25.68
N GLN A 214 9.60 -11.76 -25.23
CA GLN A 214 9.74 -12.32 -23.88
C GLN A 214 11.22 -12.34 -23.49
N VAL A 215 11.51 -12.58 -22.22
CA VAL A 215 12.89 -12.73 -21.72
C VAL A 215 13.48 -14.01 -22.28
N GLU A 216 14.65 -13.90 -22.91
CA GLU A 216 15.44 -15.01 -23.47
C GLU A 216 16.83 -15.11 -22.81
N GLY A 217 17.29 -14.06 -22.14
CA GLY A 217 18.55 -13.99 -21.45
C GLY A 217 18.80 -12.66 -20.76
N VAL A 218 19.95 -12.55 -20.14
CA VAL A 218 20.45 -11.30 -19.54
C VAL A 218 21.92 -11.11 -19.91
N ARG A 219 22.29 -9.92 -20.32
CA ARG A 219 23.65 -9.47 -20.49
C ARG A 219 24.14 -8.81 -19.22
N LEU A 220 25.24 -9.32 -18.70
CA LEU A 220 25.90 -8.80 -17.50
C LEU A 220 27.15 -8.02 -17.89
N ARG A 221 27.42 -6.97 -17.16
CA ARG A 221 28.68 -6.22 -17.19
C ARG A 221 29.42 -6.47 -15.88
N ASN A 222 30.64 -6.97 -15.98
CA ASN A 222 31.53 -7.03 -14.83
C ASN A 222 31.99 -5.62 -14.44
N ASN A 223 31.80 -5.25 -13.19
CA ASN A 223 32.05 -3.90 -12.69
C ASN A 223 33.55 -3.62 -12.43
N LEU A 224 34.43 -4.65 -12.47
CA LEU A 224 35.86 -4.50 -12.23
C LEU A 224 36.62 -4.21 -13.54
N ASP A 225 36.26 -4.94 -14.61
CA ASP A 225 36.98 -4.88 -15.88
C ASP A 225 36.12 -4.51 -17.10
N GLY A 226 34.81 -4.36 -16.91
CA GLY A 226 33.87 -4.01 -17.97
C GLY A 226 33.52 -5.16 -18.93
N THR A 227 34.00 -6.37 -18.68
CA THR A 227 33.71 -7.54 -19.52
C THR A 227 32.23 -7.82 -19.58
N LEU A 228 31.71 -8.11 -20.78
CA LEU A 228 30.32 -8.51 -21.01
C LEU A 228 30.22 -10.04 -21.09
N SER A 229 29.15 -10.56 -20.48
CA SER A 229 28.77 -11.96 -20.57
C SER A 229 27.26 -12.10 -20.68
N GLU A 230 26.78 -13.16 -21.31
CA GLU A 230 25.34 -13.41 -21.46
C GLU A 230 24.98 -14.73 -20.78
N ILE A 231 23.81 -14.74 -20.14
CA ILE A 231 23.25 -15.90 -19.44
C ILE A 231 21.85 -16.12 -20.02
N PRO A 232 21.56 -17.30 -20.57
CA PRO A 232 20.21 -17.64 -21.02
C PRO A 232 19.30 -17.83 -19.80
N VAL A 233 18.22 -17.08 -19.73
CA VAL A 233 17.17 -17.18 -18.68
C VAL A 233 15.82 -16.86 -19.29
N GLN A 234 14.76 -17.41 -18.73
CA GLN A 234 13.38 -17.20 -19.17
C GLN A 234 12.63 -16.18 -18.30
N GLY A 235 13.17 -15.88 -17.10
CA GLY A 235 12.62 -14.89 -16.19
C GLY A 235 13.68 -14.00 -15.58
N PHE A 236 13.36 -12.74 -15.35
CA PHE A 236 14.25 -11.76 -14.74
C PHE A 236 13.51 -11.01 -13.60
N PHE A 237 13.97 -11.17 -12.38
CA PHE A 237 13.33 -10.61 -11.19
C PHE A 237 14.13 -9.45 -10.63
N VAL A 238 13.48 -8.29 -10.50
CA VAL A 238 14.09 -7.05 -9.99
C VAL A 238 13.85 -6.94 -8.49
N ALA A 239 14.81 -7.42 -7.69
CA ALA A 239 14.74 -7.50 -6.23
C ALA A 239 15.60 -6.42 -5.53
N ILE A 240 15.53 -5.16 -6.03
CA ILE A 240 16.28 -4.02 -5.47
C ILE A 240 15.48 -3.19 -4.47
N GLY A 241 14.30 -3.68 -4.10
CA GLY A 241 13.41 -3.12 -3.08
C GLY A 241 12.25 -2.32 -3.64
N HIS A 242 11.44 -1.80 -2.73
CA HIS A 242 10.27 -0.97 -3.01
C HIS A 242 10.44 0.40 -2.37
N SER A 243 9.64 1.36 -2.82
CA SER A 243 9.51 2.67 -2.21
C SER A 243 8.03 2.91 -1.88
N PRO A 244 7.67 3.11 -0.61
CA PRO A 244 6.28 3.43 -0.29
C PRO A 244 5.90 4.80 -0.83
N ASN A 245 4.65 4.94 -1.29
CA ASN A 245 4.12 6.19 -1.84
C ASN A 245 3.59 7.08 -0.70
N THR A 246 4.46 7.46 0.21
CA THR A 246 4.16 8.08 1.50
C THR A 246 4.84 9.44 1.69
N ALA A 247 5.62 9.90 0.71
CA ALA A 247 6.35 11.17 0.78
C ALA A 247 5.45 12.35 1.16
N LEU A 248 4.18 12.33 0.74
CA LEU A 248 3.17 13.32 1.05
C LEU A 248 2.92 13.51 2.55
N PHE A 249 3.09 12.46 3.35
CA PHE A 249 2.78 12.44 4.79
C PHE A 249 3.99 12.69 5.67
N LYS A 250 5.16 12.94 5.07
CA LYS A 250 6.41 13.14 5.79
C LYS A 250 6.33 14.36 6.71
N GLY A 251 6.71 14.15 7.98
CA GLY A 251 6.69 15.21 9.00
C GLY A 251 5.33 15.37 9.71
N GLN A 252 4.30 14.67 9.25
CA GLN A 252 2.99 14.64 9.93
C GLN A 252 2.68 13.25 10.49
N LEU A 253 3.08 12.19 9.81
CA LEU A 253 2.91 10.82 10.28
C LEU A 253 4.26 10.18 10.61
N ASP A 254 4.26 9.29 11.59
CA ASP A 254 5.42 8.50 11.94
C ASP A 254 5.71 7.48 10.84
N MET A 255 6.99 7.40 10.47
CA MET A 255 7.50 6.52 9.42
C MET A 255 8.73 5.77 9.92
N ASP A 256 8.96 4.59 9.35
CA ASP A 256 10.24 3.93 9.53
C ASP A 256 11.35 4.59 8.67
N GLU A 257 12.58 4.12 8.83
CA GLU A 257 13.77 4.63 8.11
C GLU A 257 13.69 4.48 6.57
N THR A 258 12.78 3.63 6.09
CA THR A 258 12.55 3.38 4.67
C THR A 258 11.31 4.11 4.13
N GLY A 259 10.59 4.82 4.99
CA GLY A 259 9.45 5.67 4.65
C GLY A 259 8.09 4.97 4.76
N TYR A 260 8.00 3.73 5.23
CA TYR A 260 6.72 3.08 5.48
C TYR A 260 6.03 3.69 6.69
N LEU A 261 4.70 3.90 6.58
CA LEU A 261 3.90 4.42 7.69
C LEU A 261 3.87 3.44 8.86
N LEU A 262 4.11 3.94 10.06
CA LEU A 262 4.03 3.14 11.28
C LEU A 262 2.59 3.10 11.75
N THR A 263 2.13 1.90 12.09
CA THR A 263 0.82 1.66 12.70
C THR A 263 0.96 1.01 14.07
N VAL A 264 -0.03 1.22 14.92
CA VAL A 264 -0.12 0.49 16.19
C VAL A 264 -0.26 -1.00 15.90
N PRO A 265 0.61 -1.89 16.44
CA PRO A 265 0.60 -3.30 16.14
C PRO A 265 -0.78 -3.95 16.25
N GLY A 266 -1.18 -4.71 15.23
CA GLY A 266 -2.48 -5.37 15.16
C GLY A 266 -3.66 -4.47 14.76
N THR A 267 -3.40 -3.20 14.43
CA THR A 267 -4.40 -2.22 13.95
C THR A 267 -3.89 -1.49 12.72
N THR A 268 -4.71 -0.60 12.18
CA THR A 268 -4.33 0.31 11.08
C THR A 268 -4.14 1.75 11.54
N ARG A 269 -4.22 2.00 12.87
CA ARG A 269 -4.12 3.33 13.47
C ARG A 269 -2.70 3.86 13.40
N THR A 270 -2.55 5.08 12.92
CA THR A 270 -1.29 5.81 12.92
C THR A 270 -1.05 6.50 14.27
N ASN A 271 -0.01 7.34 14.35
CA ASN A 271 0.22 8.23 15.49
C ASN A 271 -0.82 9.36 15.63
N LEU A 272 -1.67 9.59 14.61
CA LEU A 272 -2.74 10.59 14.66
C LEU A 272 -4.11 9.92 14.70
N GLU A 273 -4.97 10.40 15.62
CA GLU A 273 -6.35 9.95 15.73
C GLU A 273 -7.12 10.27 14.45
N GLY A 274 -7.95 9.34 13.98
CA GLY A 274 -8.74 9.51 12.75
C GLY A 274 -7.94 9.29 11.46
N VAL A 275 -6.64 9.02 11.52
CA VAL A 275 -5.80 8.71 10.36
C VAL A 275 -5.34 7.26 10.42
N PHE A 276 -5.64 6.51 9.37
CA PHE A 276 -5.37 5.07 9.25
C PHE A 276 -4.53 4.77 8.02
N ALA A 277 -3.69 3.73 8.08
CA ALA A 277 -2.87 3.30 6.96
C ALA A 277 -3.08 1.82 6.64
N ALA A 278 -3.23 1.49 5.35
CA ALA A 278 -3.48 0.13 4.88
C ALA A 278 -2.73 -0.17 3.57
N GLY A 279 -2.57 -1.47 3.30
CA GLY A 279 -1.82 -1.95 2.15
C GLY A 279 -0.33 -1.66 2.25
N ASP A 280 0.32 -1.62 1.11
CA ASP A 280 1.77 -1.53 1.01
C ASP A 280 2.33 -0.15 1.45
N ALA A 281 1.48 0.83 1.76
CA ALA A 281 1.93 2.08 2.39
C ALA A 281 2.48 1.85 3.81
N GLN A 282 2.05 0.78 4.50
CA GLN A 282 2.49 0.37 5.84
C GLN A 282 3.08 -1.06 5.88
N ASP A 283 2.67 -1.95 4.95
CA ASP A 283 3.15 -3.33 4.89
C ASP A 283 4.40 -3.44 4.03
N LYS A 284 5.57 -3.42 4.67
CA LYS A 284 6.86 -3.63 4.01
C LYS A 284 7.23 -5.11 3.86
N MET A 285 6.46 -6.03 4.47
CA MET A 285 6.82 -7.44 4.55
C MET A 285 6.17 -8.29 3.47
N TYR A 286 4.85 -8.23 3.36
CA TYR A 286 4.08 -9.15 2.50
C TYR A 286 3.85 -8.58 1.10
N ARG A 287 3.37 -7.35 1.01
CA ARG A 287 3.06 -6.65 -0.27
C ARG A 287 2.27 -7.55 -1.22
N GLN A 288 1.18 -8.12 -0.71
CA GLN A 288 0.27 -8.97 -1.49
C GLN A 288 -1.10 -8.31 -1.62
N ALA A 289 -1.78 -8.57 -2.74
CA ALA A 289 -3.13 -8.03 -2.99
C ALA A 289 -4.11 -8.42 -1.89
N VAL A 290 -4.04 -9.66 -1.40
CA VAL A 290 -4.93 -10.18 -0.35
C VAL A 290 -4.64 -9.56 1.02
N THR A 291 -3.36 -9.34 1.39
CA THR A 291 -3.01 -8.65 2.65
C THR A 291 -3.35 -7.17 2.58
N ALA A 292 -3.19 -6.54 1.42
CA ALA A 292 -3.61 -5.17 1.19
C ALA A 292 -5.14 -5.04 1.33
N ALA A 293 -5.92 -5.93 0.72
CA ALA A 293 -7.37 -5.96 0.88
C ALA A 293 -7.77 -6.20 2.34
N GLY A 294 -7.12 -7.13 3.03
CA GLY A 294 -7.36 -7.42 4.45
C GLY A 294 -7.12 -6.21 5.35
N SER A 295 -5.99 -5.51 5.16
CA SER A 295 -5.71 -4.28 5.91
C SER A 295 -6.64 -3.11 5.53
N GLY A 296 -7.10 -3.04 4.28
CA GLY A 296 -8.14 -2.09 3.86
C GLY A 296 -9.47 -2.31 4.60
N CYS A 297 -9.88 -3.57 4.77
CA CYS A 297 -11.02 -3.93 5.61
C CYS A 297 -10.81 -3.48 7.07
N MET A 298 -9.64 -3.76 7.66
CA MET A 298 -9.29 -3.35 9.02
C MET A 298 -9.37 -1.84 9.18
N ALA A 299 -8.83 -1.07 8.23
CA ALA A 299 -8.83 0.40 8.27
C ALA A 299 -10.24 1.00 8.24
N ALA A 300 -11.12 0.45 7.42
CA ALA A 300 -12.52 0.87 7.40
C ALA A 300 -13.24 0.60 8.72
N LEU A 301 -12.97 -0.56 9.37
CA LEU A 301 -13.55 -0.89 10.68
C LEU A 301 -12.96 -0.01 11.81
N ASP A 302 -11.67 0.31 11.74
CA ASP A 302 -11.04 1.21 12.70
C ASP A 302 -11.60 2.66 12.53
N ALA A 303 -11.79 3.12 11.29
CA ALA A 303 -12.42 4.41 10.99
C ALA A 303 -13.88 4.46 11.46
N GLN A 304 -14.65 3.40 11.26
CA GLN A 304 -16.02 3.29 11.78
C GLN A 304 -16.06 3.47 13.29
N ARG A 305 -15.27 2.69 14.03
CA ARG A 305 -15.21 2.77 15.50
C ARG A 305 -14.81 4.15 15.99
N PHE A 306 -13.85 4.79 15.34
CA PHE A 306 -13.41 6.14 15.64
C PHE A 306 -14.56 7.15 15.47
N LEU A 307 -15.25 7.14 14.34
CA LEU A 307 -16.36 8.08 14.06
C LEU A 307 -17.55 7.85 15.00
N GLU A 308 -17.88 6.61 15.35
CA GLU A 308 -18.90 6.28 16.33
C GLU A 308 -18.57 6.85 17.72
N GLN A 309 -17.30 6.74 18.16
CA GLN A 309 -16.83 7.30 19.42
C GLN A 309 -16.91 8.82 19.42
N GLN A 310 -16.50 9.49 18.35
CA GLN A 310 -16.59 10.95 18.21
C GLN A 310 -18.05 11.43 18.27
N SER A 311 -18.96 10.73 17.60
CA SER A 311 -20.39 11.03 17.62
C SER A 311 -20.98 10.89 19.02
N ALA A 312 -20.61 9.85 19.76
CA ALA A 312 -21.07 9.64 21.14
C ALA A 312 -20.56 10.73 22.10
N VAL A 313 -19.29 11.13 21.97
CA VAL A 313 -18.71 12.22 22.77
C VAL A 313 -19.42 13.55 22.48
N SER A 314 -19.66 13.86 21.21
CA SER A 314 -20.37 15.07 20.79
C SER A 314 -21.81 15.12 21.33
N ALA A 315 -22.52 13.99 21.30
CA ALA A 315 -23.87 13.86 21.87
C ALA A 315 -23.87 14.07 23.39
N LEU A 316 -22.89 13.53 24.11
CA LEU A 316 -22.75 13.72 25.57
C LEU A 316 -22.45 15.18 25.94
N ILE A 317 -21.61 15.86 25.17
CA ILE A 317 -21.33 17.30 25.38
C ILE A 317 -22.56 18.13 25.11
N GLY A 318 -23.30 17.84 24.04
CA GLY A 318 -24.58 18.52 23.73
C GLY A 318 -25.61 18.30 24.82
N PHE A 319 -25.74 17.08 25.35
CA PHE A 319 -26.67 16.77 26.45
C PHE A 319 -26.29 17.50 27.76
N ARG A 320 -25.00 17.57 28.08
CA ARG A 320 -24.50 18.36 29.21
C ARG A 320 -24.82 19.85 29.07
N ALA A 321 -24.60 20.42 27.90
CA ALA A 321 -24.89 21.84 27.64
C ALA A 321 -26.37 22.15 27.84
N ILE A 322 -27.28 21.26 27.39
CA ILE A 322 -28.73 21.40 27.58
C ILE A 322 -29.08 21.33 29.08
N ILE A 323 -28.53 20.37 29.84
CA ILE A 323 -28.79 20.22 31.27
C ILE A 323 -28.30 21.45 32.05
N PHE A 324 -27.05 21.88 31.82
CA PHE A 324 -26.50 23.06 32.51
C PHE A 324 -27.22 24.36 32.11
N GLY A 325 -27.55 24.54 30.82
CA GLY A 325 -28.36 25.69 30.40
C GLY A 325 -29.77 25.68 30.99
N TYR A 326 -30.33 24.51 31.27
CA TYR A 326 -31.64 24.42 32.00
C TYR A 326 -31.48 24.72 33.49
N VAL A 327 -30.39 24.34 34.14
CA VAL A 327 -30.10 24.63 35.55
C VAL A 327 -29.88 26.13 35.77
N ASP A 328 -29.17 26.82 34.88
CA ASP A 328 -28.96 28.26 34.96
C ASP A 328 -30.28 29.06 34.79
N ASN A 329 -31.23 28.53 34.00
CA ASN A 329 -32.55 29.11 33.86
C ASN A 329 -33.48 28.88 35.10
N ILE A 330 -33.21 27.85 35.91
CA ILE A 330 -33.97 27.56 37.15
C ILE A 330 -33.48 28.43 38.31
N GLN A 331 -32.23 28.89 38.32
CA GLN A 331 -31.71 29.78 39.36
C GLN A 331 -32.36 31.18 39.37
N GLY A 332 -33.09 31.56 38.31
CA GLY A 332 -33.87 32.79 38.25
C GLY A 332 -35.24 32.72 38.88
N ILE A 333 -35.70 31.60 39.43
CA ILE A 333 -36.99 31.47 40.10
C ILE A 333 -36.81 31.76 41.59
N PRO A 334 -37.40 32.84 42.14
CA PRO A 334 -37.27 33.12 43.57
C PRO A 334 -37.91 32.00 44.39
N PRO A 335 -37.37 31.65 45.57
CA PRO A 335 -37.89 30.58 46.40
C PRO A 335 -39.34 30.87 46.83
N PRO A 336 -40.22 29.84 46.86
CA PRO A 336 -41.59 30.00 47.27
C PRO A 336 -41.67 30.59 48.69
N ILE A 337 -42.39 31.73 48.83
CA ILE A 337 -42.65 32.37 50.14
C ILE A 337 -43.62 31.47 50.90
N TRP A 338 -43.13 30.65 51.78
CA TRP A 338 -43.97 29.96 52.79
C TRP A 338 -44.46 30.98 53.81
N ARG A 339 -45.71 31.56 53.60
CA ARG A 339 -46.39 32.23 54.67
C ARG A 339 -46.95 31.17 55.63
N GLY A 340 -46.29 31.03 56.77
CA GLY A 340 -46.86 30.30 57.90
C GLY A 340 -48.19 30.96 58.31
N GLN A 341 -49.23 30.16 58.40
CA GLN A 341 -50.41 30.48 59.25
C GLN A 341 -50.38 29.47 60.37
N VAL A 342 -50.51 30.06 61.60
CA VAL A 342 -50.65 29.49 62.94
C VAL A 342 -51.90 28.63 63.05
#